data_5589f871adf7adc7ddad0766da7ebd9d
#
_entry.id   5589f871adf7adc7ddad0766da7ebd9d
#
_cell.length_a   1.000
_cell.length_b   1.000
_cell.length_c   1.000
_cell.angle_alpha   90.00
_cell.angle_beta   90.00
_cell.angle_gamma   90.00
#
_symmetry.space_group_name_H-M   'P 1'
#
loop_
_entity.id
_entity.type
_entity.pdbx_description
1 polymer ?
#
loop_
_entity_poly.entity_id
_entity_poly.type
_entity_poly.pdbx_seq_one_letter_code
_entity_poly.pdbx_strand_id
1 'polypeptide(L)'
;VTTTRSRSALVTGAGRGLGREIAEMLADRGYRVMVTDVDADTAAAAAAEIGGDATWAAVDVRDHSQVEAARDALVEQTGGVDVWVNNAGVLLTGPAWEQSEEQRRLLMEVNTLGAINGTVAAIDAMRGRGSRSGSGGGRSGGQIITIASLAGISAVPGEAVYAASKHAVMGFSTSTAIDLRLEGIHDIAISCICPDGIWTPMLYDKLTDPQAALSFSGSLLQPGDVVRAVGRVLDSPRLVRSVPAWRGGLAHLGASFPRLAVAGLPLMAALGRRAQRRLLANPERQDPAPNRAAR
;
A
#
# COMPACT_ATOMS: atom_id res chain seq x y z
N VAL A 1 22.22 8.32 -30.86
CA VAL A 1 21.94 7.27 -29.86
C VAL A 1 20.73 7.74 -29.09
N THR A 2 19.55 7.19 -29.37
CA THR A 2 18.34 7.40 -28.61
C THR A 2 18.53 6.68 -27.28
N THR A 3 18.90 7.39 -26.23
CA THR A 3 18.88 6.88 -24.86
C THR A 3 17.43 6.57 -24.52
N THR A 4 17.05 5.30 -24.56
CA THR A 4 15.77 4.83 -24.03
C THR A 4 15.79 5.13 -22.53
N ARG A 5 14.94 6.07 -22.12
CA ARG A 5 14.77 6.44 -20.72
C ARG A 5 14.32 5.22 -19.91
N SER A 6 15.01 4.91 -18.83
CA SER A 6 14.60 3.87 -17.90
C SER A 6 13.27 4.25 -17.22
N ARG A 7 12.34 3.30 -17.14
CA ARG A 7 11.12 3.48 -16.33
C ARG A 7 11.50 3.59 -14.86
N SER A 8 10.80 4.42 -14.12
CA SER A 8 11.12 4.71 -12.72
C SER A 8 9.94 4.44 -11.79
N ALA A 9 10.24 4.01 -10.58
CA ALA A 9 9.24 3.77 -9.55
C ALA A 9 9.74 4.21 -8.17
N LEU A 10 8.81 4.67 -7.32
CA LEU A 10 9.06 4.92 -5.91
C LEU A 10 8.07 4.12 -5.07
N VAL A 11 8.55 3.46 -4.02
CA VAL A 11 7.71 2.68 -3.08
C VAL A 11 7.97 3.15 -1.67
N THR A 12 6.92 3.61 -0.96
CA THR A 12 7.02 4.06 0.44
C THR A 12 6.83 2.90 1.42
N GLY A 13 7.54 2.93 2.56
CA GLY A 13 7.53 1.85 3.54
C GLY A 13 8.05 0.55 2.94
N ALA A 14 9.12 0.62 2.15
CA ALA A 14 9.63 -0.48 1.36
C ALA A 14 10.93 -1.10 1.91
N GLY A 15 11.35 -0.72 3.12
CA GLY A 15 12.48 -1.35 3.80
C GLY A 15 12.23 -2.81 4.16
N ARG A 16 10.97 -3.24 4.28
CA ARG A 16 10.59 -4.62 4.63
C ARG A 16 9.19 -4.99 4.15
N GLY A 17 8.85 -6.28 4.31
CA GLY A 17 7.50 -6.81 4.12
C GLY A 17 6.94 -6.57 2.72
N LEU A 18 5.64 -6.22 2.64
CA LEU A 18 4.94 -6.05 1.37
C LEU A 18 5.58 -4.98 0.47
N GLY A 19 5.99 -3.84 1.04
CA GLY A 19 6.59 -2.74 0.26
C GLY A 19 7.87 -3.18 -0.43
N ARG A 20 8.72 -3.95 0.27
CA ARG A 20 9.94 -4.51 -0.30
C ARG A 20 9.63 -5.49 -1.45
N GLU A 21 8.70 -6.43 -1.26
CA GLU A 21 8.33 -7.37 -2.33
C GLU A 21 7.71 -6.65 -3.55
N ILE A 22 6.98 -5.54 -3.34
CA ILE A 22 6.50 -4.70 -4.45
C ILE A 22 7.68 -4.03 -5.16
N ALA A 23 8.67 -3.51 -4.43
CA ALA A 23 9.86 -2.89 -4.98
C ALA A 23 10.69 -3.90 -5.81
N GLU A 24 10.89 -5.12 -5.30
CA GLU A 24 11.54 -6.23 -6.00
C GLU A 24 10.80 -6.55 -7.31
N MET A 25 9.48 -6.72 -7.28
CA MET A 25 8.68 -6.99 -8.47
C MET A 25 8.77 -5.87 -9.52
N LEU A 26 8.84 -4.61 -9.09
CA LEU A 26 9.02 -3.48 -10.00
C LEU A 26 10.43 -3.48 -10.63
N ALA A 27 11.47 -3.79 -9.86
CA ALA A 27 12.83 -3.95 -10.37
C ALA A 27 12.92 -5.09 -11.40
N ASP A 28 12.33 -6.26 -11.11
CA ASP A 28 12.22 -7.41 -12.03
C ASP A 28 11.49 -7.05 -13.34
N ARG A 29 10.57 -6.09 -13.28
CA ARG A 29 9.89 -5.54 -14.47
C ARG A 29 10.71 -4.45 -15.20
N GLY A 30 11.94 -4.21 -14.77
CA GLY A 30 12.86 -3.25 -15.39
C GLY A 30 12.56 -1.78 -15.04
N TYR A 31 11.97 -1.52 -13.87
CA TYR A 31 11.89 -0.19 -13.31
C TYR A 31 13.18 0.11 -12.50
N ARG A 32 13.69 1.32 -12.63
CA ARG A 32 14.63 1.86 -11.66
C ARG A 32 13.84 2.24 -10.41
N VAL A 33 14.08 1.53 -9.31
CA VAL A 33 13.26 1.64 -8.10
C VAL A 33 13.97 2.46 -7.04
N MET A 34 13.27 3.43 -6.46
CA MET A 34 13.66 4.08 -5.21
C MET A 34 12.87 3.45 -4.06
N VAL A 35 13.58 2.80 -3.16
CA VAL A 35 13.06 2.25 -1.90
C VAL A 35 13.05 3.37 -0.87
N THR A 36 11.91 3.67 -0.25
CA THR A 36 11.86 4.63 0.86
C THR A 36 11.26 4.01 2.10
N ASP A 37 11.85 4.33 3.26
CA ASP A 37 11.35 3.93 4.58
C ASP A 37 11.75 5.02 5.59
N VAL A 38 11.05 5.06 6.73
CA VAL A 38 11.44 5.97 7.83
C VAL A 38 12.78 5.54 8.45
N ASP A 39 13.08 4.26 8.40
CA ASP A 39 14.34 3.68 8.85
C ASP A 39 15.32 3.61 7.67
N ALA A 40 16.38 4.42 7.75
CA ALA A 40 17.41 4.53 6.72
C ALA A 40 18.16 3.20 6.49
N ASP A 41 18.44 2.46 7.56
CA ASP A 41 19.22 1.21 7.47
C ASP A 41 18.42 0.12 6.78
N THR A 42 17.12 0.00 7.08
CA THR A 42 16.24 -0.97 6.42
C THR A 42 15.99 -0.59 4.96
N ALA A 43 15.87 0.71 4.62
CA ALA A 43 15.73 1.16 3.24
C ALA A 43 16.99 0.84 2.42
N ALA A 44 18.18 1.14 2.98
CA ALA A 44 19.46 0.87 2.35
C ALA A 44 19.69 -0.64 2.13
N ALA A 45 19.41 -1.45 3.14
CA ALA A 45 19.54 -2.91 3.06
C ALA A 45 18.61 -3.48 1.97
N ALA A 46 17.34 -3.05 1.94
CA ALA A 46 16.38 -3.50 0.93
C ALA A 46 16.82 -3.11 -0.49
N ALA A 47 17.30 -1.89 -0.71
CA ALA A 47 17.81 -1.47 -2.01
C ALA A 47 19.05 -2.28 -2.44
N ALA A 48 19.95 -2.57 -1.50
CA ALA A 48 21.15 -3.39 -1.77
C ALA A 48 20.78 -4.84 -2.15
N GLU A 49 19.75 -5.41 -1.51
CA GLU A 49 19.27 -6.77 -1.81
C GLU A 49 18.52 -6.84 -3.14
N ILE A 50 17.74 -5.81 -3.49
CA ILE A 50 17.11 -5.68 -4.82
C ILE A 50 18.19 -5.58 -5.90
N GLY A 51 19.27 -4.85 -5.60
CA GLY A 51 20.40 -4.73 -6.51
C GLY A 51 20.13 -3.89 -7.77
N GLY A 52 20.96 -4.06 -8.81
CA GLY A 52 20.83 -3.30 -10.05
C GLY A 52 20.97 -1.79 -9.83
N ASP A 53 20.03 -1.04 -10.39
CA ASP A 53 19.95 0.43 -10.25
C ASP A 53 19.01 0.89 -9.12
N ALA A 54 18.69 0.02 -8.17
CA ALA A 54 17.84 0.38 -7.04
C ALA A 54 18.56 1.41 -6.16
N THR A 55 17.82 2.45 -5.77
CA THR A 55 18.27 3.51 -4.86
C THR A 55 17.39 3.57 -3.63
N TRP A 56 17.80 4.33 -2.62
CA TRP A 56 17.03 4.47 -1.40
C TRP A 56 17.06 5.89 -0.85
N ALA A 57 16.08 6.20 0.00
CA ALA A 57 16.05 7.41 0.82
C ALA A 57 15.33 7.14 2.15
N ALA A 58 15.82 7.77 3.23
CA ALA A 58 15.07 7.83 4.48
C ALA A 58 13.93 8.85 4.32
N VAL A 59 12.69 8.41 4.52
CA VAL A 59 11.50 9.27 4.33
C VAL A 59 10.46 8.97 5.38
N ASP A 60 10.18 9.95 6.23
CA ASP A 60 8.95 9.96 7.01
C ASP A 60 7.83 10.51 6.13
N VAL A 61 6.88 9.65 5.75
CA VAL A 61 5.77 10.04 4.86
C VAL A 61 4.85 11.12 5.46
N ARG A 62 4.94 11.35 6.78
CA ARG A 62 4.21 12.43 7.47
C ARG A 62 4.80 13.81 7.15
N ASP A 63 6.07 13.86 6.82
CA ASP A 63 6.78 15.06 6.44
C ASP A 63 6.73 15.26 4.92
N HIS A 64 5.90 16.22 4.49
CA HIS A 64 5.72 16.53 3.09
C HIS A 64 7.03 16.90 2.39
N SER A 65 7.93 17.63 3.07
CA SER A 65 9.19 18.07 2.48
C SER A 65 10.15 16.91 2.19
N GLN A 66 10.17 15.87 3.03
CA GLN A 66 10.95 14.66 2.78
C GLN A 66 10.40 13.86 1.61
N VAL A 67 9.07 13.80 1.49
CA VAL A 67 8.40 13.13 0.34
C VAL A 67 8.74 13.85 -0.96
N GLU A 68 8.71 15.20 -0.97
CA GLU A 68 9.10 15.99 -2.13
C GLU A 68 10.58 15.82 -2.48
N ALA A 69 11.46 15.82 -1.49
CA ALA A 69 12.89 15.61 -1.70
C ALA A 69 13.18 14.23 -2.34
N ALA A 70 12.49 13.17 -1.91
CA ALA A 70 12.62 11.85 -2.52
C ALA A 70 12.08 11.83 -3.97
N ARG A 71 10.95 12.51 -4.23
CA ARG A 71 10.44 12.72 -5.60
C ARG A 71 11.48 13.40 -6.48
N ASP A 72 12.06 14.51 -6.01
CA ASP A 72 13.00 15.32 -6.77
C ASP A 72 14.28 14.54 -7.06
N ALA A 73 14.80 13.80 -6.07
CA ALA A 73 15.94 12.93 -6.26
C ALA A 73 15.69 11.84 -7.31
N LEU A 74 14.50 11.21 -7.32
CA LEU A 74 14.16 10.24 -8.35
C LEU A 74 14.01 10.90 -9.72
N VAL A 75 13.38 12.08 -9.80
CA VAL A 75 13.23 12.85 -11.04
C VAL A 75 14.59 13.27 -11.60
N GLU A 76 15.52 13.68 -10.77
CA GLU A 76 16.89 14.02 -11.18
C GLU A 76 17.63 12.81 -11.78
N GLN A 77 17.50 11.65 -11.13
CA GLN A 77 18.16 10.42 -11.56
C GLN A 77 17.58 9.81 -12.85
N THR A 78 16.28 9.96 -13.09
CA THR A 78 15.54 9.20 -14.12
C THR A 78 14.81 10.09 -15.12
N GLY A 79 14.69 11.38 -14.86
CA GLY A 79 13.92 12.33 -15.66
C GLY A 79 12.41 12.27 -15.40
N GLY A 80 11.94 11.63 -14.33
CA GLY A 80 10.54 11.65 -13.89
C GLY A 80 10.10 10.39 -13.14
N VAL A 81 8.82 10.28 -12.78
CA VAL A 81 8.24 9.15 -12.05
C VAL A 81 7.19 8.44 -12.92
N ASP A 82 7.29 7.14 -13.19
CA ASP A 82 6.30 6.36 -13.94
C ASP A 82 5.33 5.64 -13.02
N VAL A 83 5.80 5.17 -11.86
CA VAL A 83 5.00 4.48 -10.85
C VAL A 83 5.31 5.05 -9.48
N TRP A 84 4.27 5.35 -8.72
CA TRP A 84 4.37 5.70 -7.31
C TRP A 84 3.51 4.76 -6.49
N VAL A 85 4.08 4.11 -5.47
CA VAL A 85 3.36 3.20 -4.59
C VAL A 85 3.32 3.76 -3.17
N ASN A 86 2.13 4.20 -2.74
CA ASN A 86 1.86 4.54 -1.34
C ASN A 86 1.59 3.23 -0.58
N ASN A 87 2.62 2.67 0.05
CA ASN A 87 2.52 1.44 0.82
C ASN A 87 2.77 1.67 2.32
N ALA A 88 3.51 2.71 2.71
CA ALA A 88 3.77 3.01 4.11
C ALA A 88 2.48 2.99 4.94
N GLY A 89 2.51 2.32 6.08
CA GLY A 89 1.36 2.20 6.96
C GLY A 89 1.68 1.52 8.27
N VAL A 90 0.85 1.78 9.26
CA VAL A 90 0.92 1.18 10.60
C VAL A 90 -0.44 0.64 11.01
N LEU A 91 -0.43 -0.39 11.87
CA LEU A 91 -1.63 -0.99 12.47
C LEU A 91 -1.50 -0.97 13.98
N LEU A 92 -2.44 -0.34 14.64
CA LEU A 92 -2.65 -0.40 16.07
C LEU A 92 -4.05 -0.94 16.36
N THR A 93 -4.14 -1.86 17.26
CA THR A 93 -5.37 -2.56 17.65
C THR A 93 -5.85 -2.06 19.01
N GLY A 94 -7.10 -2.31 19.32
CA GLY A 94 -7.76 -1.90 20.54
C GLY A 94 -8.95 -0.97 20.32
N PRO A 95 -9.85 -0.87 21.30
CA PRO A 95 -10.97 0.08 21.26
C PRO A 95 -10.45 1.52 21.12
N ALA A 96 -11.10 2.34 20.29
CA ALA A 96 -10.65 3.70 20.02
C ALA A 96 -10.56 4.60 21.28
N TRP A 97 -11.38 4.33 22.29
CA TRP A 97 -11.37 5.05 23.56
C TRP A 97 -10.27 4.62 24.52
N GLU A 98 -9.58 3.49 24.25
CA GLU A 98 -8.40 3.02 25.02
C GLU A 98 -7.08 3.41 24.34
N GLN A 99 -7.11 3.78 23.06
CA GLN A 99 -5.93 4.27 22.35
C GLN A 99 -5.57 5.68 22.82
N SER A 100 -4.28 5.96 23.03
CA SER A 100 -3.81 7.30 23.33
C SER A 100 -4.01 8.27 22.15
N GLU A 101 -3.96 9.57 22.41
CA GLU A 101 -4.04 10.56 21.33
C GLU A 101 -2.91 10.39 20.32
N GLU A 102 -1.70 10.12 20.78
CA GLU A 102 -0.52 9.90 19.94
C GLU A 102 -0.70 8.69 19.03
N GLN A 103 -1.28 7.60 19.55
CA GLN A 103 -1.58 6.40 18.77
C GLN A 103 -2.61 6.69 17.67
N ARG A 104 -3.69 7.40 18.01
CA ARG A 104 -4.71 7.78 17.03
C ARG A 104 -4.14 8.73 15.98
N ARG A 105 -3.34 9.72 16.40
CA ARG A 105 -2.67 10.66 15.52
C ARG A 105 -1.70 9.94 14.58
N LEU A 106 -0.86 9.04 15.09
CA LEU A 106 0.09 8.25 14.30
C LEU A 106 -0.59 7.47 13.18
N LEU A 107 -1.73 6.79 13.49
CA LEU A 107 -2.51 6.06 12.49
C LEU A 107 -3.00 6.97 11.35
N MET A 108 -3.52 8.15 11.68
CA MET A 108 -4.02 9.11 10.68
C MET A 108 -2.88 9.76 9.90
N GLU A 109 -1.81 10.15 10.56
CA GLU A 109 -0.67 10.82 9.92
C GLU A 109 0.05 9.87 8.94
N VAL A 110 0.40 8.67 9.39
CA VAL A 110 1.13 7.73 8.51
C VAL A 110 0.23 7.19 7.41
N ASN A 111 -0.94 6.62 7.78
CA ASN A 111 -1.77 5.90 6.81
C ASN A 111 -2.50 6.85 5.85
N THR A 112 -2.94 8.02 6.33
CA THR A 112 -3.77 8.95 5.53
C THR A 112 -2.95 10.09 4.97
N LEU A 113 -2.35 10.93 5.82
CA LEU A 113 -1.58 12.08 5.35
C LEU A 113 -0.36 11.63 4.54
N GLY A 114 0.32 10.56 4.94
CA GLY A 114 1.42 9.99 4.16
C GLY A 114 1.02 9.58 2.75
N ALA A 115 -0.15 8.94 2.60
CA ALA A 115 -0.66 8.58 1.28
C ALA A 115 -1.10 9.82 0.46
N ILE A 116 -1.64 10.85 1.11
CA ILE A 116 -1.96 12.14 0.49
C ILE A 116 -0.69 12.81 -0.02
N ASN A 117 0.31 12.98 0.85
CA ASN A 117 1.60 13.58 0.51
C ASN A 117 2.25 12.89 -0.69
N GLY A 118 2.32 11.56 -0.66
CA GLY A 118 2.88 10.78 -1.77
C GLY A 118 2.08 10.91 -3.07
N THR A 119 0.75 10.95 -2.99
CA THR A 119 -0.10 11.11 -4.18
C THR A 119 0.07 12.50 -4.81
N VAL A 120 0.10 13.56 -4.01
CA VAL A 120 0.31 14.94 -4.48
C VAL A 120 1.68 15.07 -5.12
N ALA A 121 2.74 14.61 -4.46
CA ALA A 121 4.10 14.62 -5.01
C ALA A 121 4.21 13.83 -6.33
N ALA A 122 3.54 12.68 -6.42
CA ALA A 122 3.51 11.87 -7.63
C ALA A 122 2.79 12.59 -8.79
N ILE A 123 1.62 13.20 -8.54
CA ILE A 123 0.88 13.96 -9.54
C ILE A 123 1.73 15.11 -10.07
N ASP A 124 2.40 15.86 -9.20
CA ASP A 124 3.28 16.98 -9.60
C ASP A 124 4.41 16.49 -10.52
N ALA A 125 5.10 15.40 -10.16
CA ALA A 125 6.13 14.82 -10.99
C ALA A 125 5.60 14.31 -12.34
N MET A 126 4.42 13.70 -12.35
CA MET A 126 3.81 13.13 -13.57
C MET A 126 3.25 14.20 -14.49
N ARG A 127 2.68 15.29 -13.96
CA ARG A 127 2.21 16.46 -14.73
C ARG A 127 3.35 17.27 -15.34
N GLY A 128 4.45 17.44 -14.61
CA GLY A 128 5.62 18.19 -15.06
C GLY A 128 6.30 17.64 -16.33
N ARG A 129 6.01 16.40 -16.70
CA ARG A 129 6.53 15.74 -17.90
C ARG A 129 5.96 16.31 -19.20
N GLY A 130 4.68 16.71 -19.21
CA GLY A 130 4.03 17.28 -20.40
C GLY A 130 4.55 18.66 -20.79
N SER A 131 5.08 19.42 -19.83
CA SER A 131 5.53 20.81 -20.03
C SER A 131 6.98 20.94 -20.52
N ARG A 132 7.80 19.90 -20.39
CA ARG A 132 9.23 19.94 -20.78
C ARG A 132 9.57 19.32 -22.13
N SER A 133 8.66 18.64 -22.81
CA SER A 133 8.96 18.01 -24.09
C SER A 133 8.57 18.90 -25.29
N GLY A 134 9.35 19.96 -25.49
CA GLY A 134 9.39 20.68 -26.77
C GLY A 134 10.06 19.90 -27.90
N SER A 135 10.55 18.68 -27.69
CA SER A 135 11.11 17.85 -28.77
C SER A 135 11.44 16.45 -28.27
N GLY A 136 10.53 15.51 -28.47
CA GLY A 136 10.83 14.08 -28.38
C GLY A 136 9.88 13.29 -27.51
N GLY A 137 9.07 12.46 -28.12
CA GLY A 137 8.13 11.40 -27.71
C GLY A 137 8.22 10.75 -26.32
N GLY A 138 8.33 11.54 -25.24
CA GLY A 138 8.22 11.02 -23.88
C GLY A 138 6.75 10.74 -23.53
N ARG A 139 6.45 9.53 -23.06
CA ARG A 139 5.12 9.23 -22.48
C ARG A 139 4.89 10.18 -21.31
N SER A 140 3.89 11.06 -21.43
CA SER A 140 3.31 11.78 -20.30
C SER A 140 2.53 10.80 -19.44
N GLY A 141 2.32 11.14 -18.16
CA GLY A 141 1.49 10.35 -17.25
C GLY A 141 2.24 9.33 -16.41
N GLY A 142 1.49 8.51 -15.70
CA GLY A 142 2.00 7.49 -14.80
C GLY A 142 0.92 6.79 -14.01
N GLN A 143 1.34 5.96 -13.05
CA GLN A 143 0.41 5.23 -12.19
C GLN A 143 0.72 5.47 -10.72
N ILE A 144 -0.32 5.80 -9.96
CA ILE A 144 -0.27 5.91 -8.51
C ILE A 144 -1.05 4.72 -7.92
N ILE A 145 -0.38 3.90 -7.13
CA ILE A 145 -0.96 2.73 -6.50
C ILE A 145 -0.94 2.94 -5.00
N THR A 146 -2.10 2.86 -4.37
CA THR A 146 -2.21 3.01 -2.92
C THR A 146 -2.64 1.69 -2.28
N ILE A 147 -1.85 1.21 -1.32
CA ILE A 147 -2.19 0.03 -0.53
C ILE A 147 -3.14 0.46 0.59
N ALA A 148 -4.42 0.30 0.31
CA ALA A 148 -5.51 0.52 1.26
C ALA A 148 -5.71 -0.73 2.15
N SER A 149 -6.94 -1.19 2.32
CA SER A 149 -7.33 -2.40 3.04
C SER A 149 -8.83 -2.67 2.80
N LEU A 150 -9.31 -3.88 3.05
CA LEU A 150 -10.74 -4.12 3.22
C LEU A 150 -11.32 -3.32 4.39
N ALA A 151 -10.50 -2.97 5.39
CA ALA A 151 -10.85 -2.01 6.44
C ALA A 151 -11.14 -0.59 5.93
N GLY A 152 -10.80 -0.27 4.69
CA GLY A 152 -11.21 0.96 4.01
C GLY A 152 -12.59 0.88 3.33
N ILE A 153 -13.24 -0.29 3.38
CA ILE A 153 -14.55 -0.56 2.77
C ILE A 153 -15.58 -0.90 3.85
N SER A 154 -15.17 -1.63 4.89
CA SER A 154 -16.07 -2.11 5.94
C SER A 154 -15.52 -1.83 7.34
N ALA A 155 -16.42 -1.81 8.34
CA ALA A 155 -16.04 -1.67 9.73
C ALA A 155 -15.24 -2.89 10.22
N VAL A 156 -14.19 -2.64 11.03
CA VAL A 156 -13.39 -3.67 11.68
C VAL A 156 -13.30 -3.36 13.18
N PRO A 157 -14.16 -3.97 14.01
CA PRO A 157 -14.07 -3.85 15.47
C PRO A 157 -12.67 -4.23 16.00
N GLY A 158 -12.18 -3.45 16.94
CA GLY A 158 -10.80 -3.56 17.45
C GLY A 158 -9.76 -2.81 16.62
N GLU A 159 -10.14 -2.27 15.47
CA GLU A 159 -9.27 -1.52 14.56
C GLU A 159 -9.94 -0.23 14.05
N ALA A 160 -10.80 0.41 14.87
CA ALA A 160 -11.67 1.51 14.43
C ALA A 160 -10.90 2.70 13.84
N VAL A 161 -9.80 3.13 14.48
CA VAL A 161 -9.00 4.26 13.97
C VAL A 161 -8.20 3.85 12.73
N TYR A 162 -7.70 2.61 12.67
CA TYR A 162 -7.10 2.07 11.47
C TYR A 162 -8.10 2.04 10.31
N ALA A 163 -9.30 1.52 10.54
CA ALA A 163 -10.36 1.51 9.54
C ALA A 163 -10.72 2.92 9.07
N ALA A 164 -10.84 3.89 9.98
CA ALA A 164 -11.07 5.30 9.65
C ALA A 164 -9.95 5.84 8.73
N SER A 165 -8.68 5.56 9.03
CA SER A 165 -7.54 5.98 8.19
C SER A 165 -7.60 5.37 6.79
N LYS A 166 -7.99 4.10 6.67
CA LYS A 166 -8.09 3.41 5.36
C LYS A 166 -9.34 3.83 4.57
N HIS A 167 -10.45 4.18 5.22
CA HIS A 167 -11.61 4.81 4.56
C HIS A 167 -11.23 6.20 4.01
N ALA A 168 -10.48 7.00 4.77
CA ALA A 168 -10.00 8.30 4.31
C ALA A 168 -9.13 8.16 3.05
N VAL A 169 -8.20 7.20 3.04
CA VAL A 169 -7.37 6.89 1.86
C VAL A 169 -8.21 6.51 0.65
N MET A 170 -9.22 5.65 0.84
CA MET A 170 -10.13 5.26 -0.24
C MET A 170 -10.91 6.44 -0.80
N GLY A 171 -11.51 7.26 0.08
CA GLY A 171 -12.24 8.46 -0.32
C GLY A 171 -11.37 9.45 -1.05
N PHE A 172 -10.18 9.74 -0.52
CA PHE A 172 -9.20 10.63 -1.15
C PHE A 172 -8.79 10.13 -2.54
N SER A 173 -8.34 8.89 -2.65
CA SER A 173 -7.82 8.35 -3.91
C SER A 173 -8.90 8.29 -5.00
N THR A 174 -10.13 7.91 -4.63
CA THR A 174 -11.24 7.84 -5.61
C THR A 174 -11.67 9.23 -6.06
N SER A 175 -11.74 10.21 -5.16
CA SER A 175 -12.05 11.60 -5.49
C SER A 175 -10.96 12.20 -6.39
N THR A 176 -9.69 12.06 -6.01
CA THR A 176 -8.57 12.59 -6.81
C THR A 176 -8.51 11.98 -8.22
N ALA A 177 -8.85 10.71 -8.38
CA ALA A 177 -8.94 10.08 -9.70
C ALA A 177 -10.05 10.70 -10.58
N ILE A 178 -11.15 11.15 -9.96
CA ILE A 178 -12.23 11.86 -10.64
C ILE A 178 -11.78 13.29 -10.97
N ASP A 179 -11.15 13.99 -10.01
CA ASP A 179 -10.63 15.35 -10.21
C ASP A 179 -9.66 15.42 -11.39
N LEU A 180 -8.71 14.46 -11.47
CA LEU A 180 -7.79 14.38 -12.61
C LEU A 180 -8.54 14.31 -13.96
N ARG A 181 -9.60 13.51 -14.03
CA ARG A 181 -10.40 13.38 -15.25
C ARG A 181 -11.18 14.65 -15.57
N LEU A 182 -11.74 15.33 -14.55
CA LEU A 182 -12.47 16.60 -14.71
C LEU A 182 -11.54 17.71 -15.19
N GLU A 183 -10.27 17.69 -14.76
CA GLU A 183 -9.22 18.60 -15.22
C GLU A 183 -8.60 18.19 -16.58
N GLY A 184 -9.15 17.17 -17.25
CA GLY A 184 -8.65 16.71 -18.56
C GLY A 184 -7.35 15.91 -18.50
N ILE A 185 -6.91 15.46 -17.31
CA ILE A 185 -5.70 14.66 -17.10
C ILE A 185 -6.07 13.19 -17.19
N HIS A 186 -5.86 12.58 -18.35
CA HIS A 186 -6.27 11.21 -18.63
C HIS A 186 -5.11 10.20 -18.61
N ASP A 187 -3.89 10.67 -18.53
CA ASP A 187 -2.66 9.91 -18.61
C ASP A 187 -2.08 9.53 -17.21
N ILE A 188 -2.68 10.01 -16.13
CA ILE A 188 -2.38 9.58 -14.76
C ILE A 188 -3.50 8.67 -14.26
N ALA A 189 -3.14 7.43 -13.92
CA ALA A 189 -4.07 6.47 -13.34
C ALA A 189 -3.85 6.32 -11.83
N ILE A 190 -4.95 6.28 -11.05
CA ILE A 190 -4.91 5.98 -9.62
C ILE A 190 -5.59 4.63 -9.39
N SER A 191 -4.95 3.77 -8.58
CA SER A 191 -5.46 2.45 -8.19
C SER A 191 -5.34 2.24 -6.68
N CYS A 192 -6.44 1.86 -6.03
CA CYS A 192 -6.45 1.41 -4.64
C CYS A 192 -6.50 -0.12 -4.59
N ILE A 193 -5.49 -0.72 -3.98
CA ILE A 193 -5.49 -2.15 -3.65
C ILE A 193 -6.04 -2.30 -2.24
N CYS A 194 -7.09 -3.12 -2.08
CA CYS A 194 -7.77 -3.37 -0.81
C CYS A 194 -7.58 -4.83 -0.39
N PRO A 195 -6.44 -5.19 0.23
CA PRO A 195 -6.20 -6.55 0.69
C PRO A 195 -7.01 -6.89 1.94
N ASP A 196 -7.29 -8.17 2.12
CA ASP A 196 -7.63 -8.79 3.41
C ASP A 196 -6.36 -8.90 4.28
N GLY A 197 -6.41 -9.57 5.42
CA GLY A 197 -5.25 -9.78 6.28
C GLY A 197 -4.08 -10.39 5.51
N ILE A 198 -2.92 -9.75 5.53
CA ILE A 198 -1.68 -10.21 4.87
C ILE A 198 -0.72 -10.74 5.92
N TRP A 199 -0.14 -11.90 5.69
CA TRP A 199 0.84 -12.51 6.58
C TRP A 199 2.19 -11.75 6.49
N THR A 200 2.28 -10.64 7.21
CA THR A 200 3.43 -9.74 7.30
C THR A 200 3.73 -9.42 8.76
N PRO A 201 4.91 -8.87 9.12
CA PRO A 201 5.22 -8.42 10.48
C PRO A 201 4.11 -7.59 11.10
N MET A 202 3.50 -6.69 10.34
CA MET A 202 2.38 -5.85 10.79
C MET A 202 1.22 -6.66 11.37
N LEU A 203 0.92 -7.84 10.82
CA LEU A 203 -0.20 -8.68 11.26
C LEU A 203 0.23 -9.78 12.23
N TYR A 204 1.33 -10.49 11.98
CA TYR A 204 1.69 -11.60 12.89
C TYR A 204 2.18 -11.11 14.24
N ASP A 205 2.67 -9.88 14.38
CA ASP A 205 2.94 -9.25 15.69
C ASP A 205 1.67 -9.04 16.52
N LYS A 206 0.49 -9.16 15.89
CA LYS A 206 -0.84 -9.10 16.52
C LYS A 206 -1.47 -10.49 16.76
N LEU A 207 -0.71 -11.57 16.55
CA LEU A 207 -1.24 -12.93 16.63
C LEU A 207 -1.80 -13.28 18.01
N THR A 208 -1.21 -12.73 19.08
CA THR A 208 -1.67 -12.91 20.46
C THR A 208 -2.71 -11.89 20.91
N ASP A 209 -3.01 -10.89 20.09
CA ASP A 209 -3.95 -9.82 20.41
C ASP A 209 -5.39 -10.22 20.07
N PRO A 210 -6.29 -10.38 21.07
CA PRO A 210 -7.70 -10.71 20.80
C PRO A 210 -8.43 -9.62 20.01
N GLN A 211 -7.98 -8.36 20.04
CA GLN A 211 -8.59 -7.24 19.32
C GLN A 211 -8.33 -7.33 17.82
N ALA A 212 -7.26 -8.01 17.40
CA ALA A 212 -6.94 -8.26 16.00
C ALA A 212 -7.71 -9.47 15.41
N ALA A 213 -8.60 -10.12 16.17
CA ALA A 213 -9.23 -11.38 15.75
C ALA A 213 -9.91 -11.30 14.38
N LEU A 214 -10.53 -10.17 14.03
CA LEU A 214 -11.22 -10.02 12.75
C LEU A 214 -10.27 -10.02 11.56
N SER A 215 -9.06 -9.49 11.69
CA SER A 215 -8.02 -9.54 10.66
C SER A 215 -7.54 -10.97 10.38
N PHE A 216 -7.80 -11.92 11.29
CA PHE A 216 -7.55 -13.36 11.11
C PHE A 216 -8.79 -14.16 10.70
N SER A 217 -9.97 -13.52 10.57
CA SER A 217 -11.23 -14.20 10.24
C SER A 217 -11.38 -14.52 8.76
N GLY A 218 -10.58 -13.88 7.92
CA GLY A 218 -10.59 -14.02 6.47
C GLY A 218 -9.58 -15.04 5.94
N SER A 219 -9.34 -14.95 4.64
CA SER A 219 -8.23 -15.68 4.01
C SER A 219 -6.94 -14.90 4.27
N LEU A 220 -6.05 -15.45 5.09
CA LEU A 220 -4.72 -14.89 5.25
C LEU A 220 -3.98 -14.95 3.93
N LEU A 221 -3.70 -13.78 3.38
CA LEU A 221 -2.97 -13.63 2.12
C LEU A 221 -1.46 -13.75 2.38
N GLN A 222 -0.75 -14.30 1.41
CA GLN A 222 0.70 -14.11 1.35
C GLN A 222 1.00 -12.76 0.67
N PRO A 223 2.10 -12.09 1.00
CA PRO A 223 2.48 -10.84 0.35
C PRO A 223 2.48 -10.96 -1.18
N GLY A 224 2.96 -12.07 -1.73
CA GLY A 224 2.93 -12.36 -3.16
C GLY A 224 1.52 -12.34 -3.81
N ASP A 225 0.42 -12.55 -3.06
CA ASP A 225 -0.94 -12.40 -3.58
C ASP A 225 -1.24 -10.94 -3.90
N VAL A 226 -0.78 -10.03 -3.03
CA VAL A 226 -0.95 -8.58 -3.20
C VAL A 226 0.01 -8.06 -4.28
N VAL A 227 1.26 -8.53 -4.29
CA VAL A 227 2.25 -8.21 -5.35
C VAL A 227 1.68 -8.55 -6.73
N ARG A 228 1.07 -9.75 -6.88
CA ARG A 228 0.39 -10.12 -8.13
C ARG A 228 -0.79 -9.19 -8.47
N ALA A 229 -1.51 -8.69 -7.46
CA ALA A 229 -2.60 -7.73 -7.69
C ALA A 229 -2.06 -6.36 -8.13
N VAL A 230 -0.96 -5.89 -7.54
CA VAL A 230 -0.22 -4.70 -7.98
C VAL A 230 0.24 -4.87 -9.43
N GLY A 231 0.86 -6.00 -9.77
CA GLY A 231 1.27 -6.31 -11.14
C GLY A 231 0.11 -6.21 -12.15
N ARG A 232 -1.06 -6.75 -11.78
CA ARG A 232 -2.26 -6.67 -12.65
C ARG A 232 -2.79 -5.25 -12.85
N VAL A 233 -2.73 -4.37 -11.84
CA VAL A 233 -3.17 -2.98 -12.01
C VAL A 233 -2.13 -2.15 -12.77
N LEU A 234 -0.86 -2.50 -12.73
CA LEU A 234 0.16 -1.93 -13.61
C LEU A 234 -0.14 -2.21 -15.09
N ASP A 235 -0.58 -3.44 -15.39
CA ASP A 235 -0.90 -3.85 -16.76
C ASP A 235 -2.28 -3.35 -17.22
N SER A 236 -3.25 -3.27 -16.29
CA SER A 236 -4.63 -2.80 -16.54
C SER A 236 -5.15 -2.04 -15.31
N PRO A 237 -5.02 -0.71 -15.31
CA PRO A 237 -5.42 0.14 -14.19
C PRO A 237 -6.89 -0.03 -13.81
N ARG A 238 -7.15 -0.16 -12.53
CA ARG A 238 -8.49 -0.21 -11.94
C ARG A 238 -8.52 0.65 -10.70
N LEU A 239 -9.52 1.50 -10.58
CA LEU A 239 -9.64 2.46 -9.48
C LEU A 239 -9.64 1.76 -8.11
N VAL A 240 -10.39 0.65 -7.98
CA VAL A 240 -10.42 -0.15 -6.75
C VAL A 240 -10.26 -1.63 -7.09
N ARG A 241 -9.39 -2.32 -6.36
CA ARG A 241 -9.17 -3.76 -6.49
C ARG A 241 -9.04 -4.43 -5.13
N SER A 242 -10.05 -5.18 -4.73
CA SER A 242 -10.01 -6.00 -3.52
C SER A 242 -9.25 -7.32 -3.74
N VAL A 243 -8.54 -7.78 -2.72
CA VAL A 243 -7.78 -9.04 -2.73
C VAL A 243 -8.13 -9.85 -1.47
N PRO A 244 -8.80 -10.99 -1.62
CA PRO A 244 -9.40 -11.53 -2.83
C PRO A 244 -10.70 -10.77 -3.20
N ALA A 245 -11.09 -10.84 -4.48
CA ALA A 245 -12.23 -10.06 -4.98
C ALA A 245 -13.56 -10.38 -4.28
N TRP A 246 -13.82 -11.66 -3.94
CA TRP A 246 -15.06 -12.08 -3.27
C TRP A 246 -15.20 -11.48 -1.87
N ARG A 247 -14.08 -11.26 -1.15
CA ARG A 247 -14.08 -10.60 0.16
C ARG A 247 -14.43 -9.13 0.02
N GLY A 248 -13.96 -8.48 -1.04
CA GLY A 248 -14.37 -7.11 -1.36
C GLY A 248 -15.89 -7.00 -1.58
N GLY A 249 -16.49 -7.94 -2.31
CA GLY A 249 -17.95 -8.01 -2.48
C GLY A 249 -18.68 -8.13 -1.15
N LEU A 250 -18.22 -9.01 -0.25
CA LEU A 250 -18.78 -9.13 1.10
C LEU A 250 -18.60 -7.85 1.94
N ALA A 251 -17.45 -7.19 1.84
CA ALA A 251 -17.17 -5.94 2.55
C ALA A 251 -18.15 -4.83 2.10
N HIS A 252 -18.36 -4.68 0.79
CA HIS A 252 -19.35 -3.73 0.24
C HIS A 252 -20.76 -4.06 0.66
N LEU A 253 -21.14 -5.34 0.64
CA LEU A 253 -22.45 -5.77 1.13
C LEU A 253 -22.63 -5.44 2.62
N GLY A 254 -21.61 -5.72 3.44
CA GLY A 254 -21.62 -5.37 4.86
C GLY A 254 -21.73 -3.87 5.11
N ALA A 255 -21.02 -3.06 4.33
CA ALA A 255 -21.09 -1.60 4.40
C ALA A 255 -22.50 -1.07 4.01
N SER A 256 -23.15 -1.70 3.02
CA SER A 256 -24.51 -1.34 2.58
C SER A 256 -25.59 -1.76 3.57
N PHE A 257 -25.36 -2.84 4.34
CA PHE A 257 -26.31 -3.38 5.32
C PHE A 257 -25.68 -3.53 6.71
N PRO A 258 -25.35 -2.42 7.40
CA PRO A 258 -24.55 -2.45 8.63
C PRO A 258 -25.20 -3.23 9.78
N ARG A 259 -26.54 -3.26 9.87
CA ARG A 259 -27.23 -4.06 10.90
C ARG A 259 -26.99 -5.56 10.74
N LEU A 260 -26.98 -6.06 9.50
CA LEU A 260 -26.68 -7.46 9.20
C LEU A 260 -25.19 -7.77 9.45
N ALA A 261 -24.30 -6.84 9.07
CA ALA A 261 -22.88 -6.97 9.36
C ALA A 261 -22.63 -7.09 10.87
N VAL A 262 -23.22 -6.20 11.68
CA VAL A 262 -23.10 -6.25 13.15
C VAL A 262 -23.61 -7.57 13.72
N ALA A 263 -24.72 -8.10 13.22
CA ALA A 263 -25.26 -9.39 13.68
C ALA A 263 -24.30 -10.57 13.38
N GLY A 264 -23.51 -10.51 12.30
CA GLY A 264 -22.52 -11.53 11.93
C GLY A 264 -21.19 -11.43 12.67
N LEU A 265 -20.88 -10.28 13.32
CA LEU A 265 -19.59 -10.02 13.94
C LEU A 265 -19.18 -11.03 15.03
N PRO A 266 -20.06 -11.51 15.94
CA PRO A 266 -19.67 -12.49 16.95
C PRO A 266 -19.13 -13.79 16.35
N LEU A 267 -19.75 -14.25 15.26
CA LEU A 267 -19.30 -15.44 14.53
C LEU A 267 -17.95 -15.20 13.88
N MET A 268 -17.78 -14.07 13.19
CA MET A 268 -16.52 -13.71 12.53
C MET A 268 -15.37 -13.58 13.55
N ALA A 269 -15.63 -12.93 14.69
CA ALA A 269 -14.64 -12.82 15.75
C ALA A 269 -14.28 -14.19 16.36
N ALA A 270 -15.25 -15.09 16.51
CA ALA A 270 -15.01 -16.45 16.98
C ALA A 270 -14.14 -17.24 15.99
N LEU A 271 -14.41 -17.13 14.69
CA LEU A 271 -13.59 -17.74 13.64
C LEU A 271 -12.14 -17.18 13.66
N GLY A 272 -12.00 -15.87 13.80
CA GLY A 272 -10.69 -15.22 13.90
C GLY A 272 -9.89 -15.69 15.11
N ARG A 273 -10.49 -15.71 16.29
CA ARG A 273 -9.86 -16.27 17.52
C ARG A 273 -9.48 -17.75 17.36
N ARG A 274 -10.29 -18.52 16.64
CA ARG A 274 -9.95 -19.92 16.34
C ARG A 274 -8.73 -20.02 15.40
N ALA A 275 -8.67 -19.14 14.39
CA ALA A 275 -7.53 -19.06 13.49
C ALA A 275 -6.25 -18.65 14.21
N GLN A 276 -6.28 -17.60 15.05
CA GLN A 276 -5.16 -17.20 15.90
C GLN A 276 -4.63 -18.36 16.75
N ARG A 277 -5.54 -19.05 17.46
CA ARG A 277 -5.14 -20.23 18.29
C ARG A 277 -4.50 -21.35 17.47
N ARG A 278 -4.97 -21.63 16.27
CA ARG A 278 -4.38 -22.64 15.37
C ARG A 278 -2.98 -22.24 14.89
N LEU A 279 -2.77 -20.96 14.60
CA LEU A 279 -1.48 -20.44 14.19
C LEU A 279 -0.48 -20.47 15.35
N LEU A 280 -0.91 -20.11 16.57
CA LEU A 280 -0.07 -20.20 17.77
C LEU A 280 0.32 -21.64 18.11
N ALA A 281 -0.57 -22.61 17.88
CA ALA A 281 -0.32 -24.02 18.13
C ALA A 281 0.60 -24.70 17.09
N ASN A 282 0.90 -24.03 15.98
CA ASN A 282 1.71 -24.60 14.90
C ASN A 282 2.80 -23.60 14.44
N PRO A 283 3.92 -23.50 15.19
CA PRO A 283 4.99 -22.53 14.93
C PRO A 283 5.63 -22.65 13.55
N GLU A 284 5.66 -23.84 12.94
CA GLU A 284 6.21 -24.06 11.60
C GLU A 284 5.45 -23.29 10.50
N ARG A 285 4.21 -22.88 10.77
CA ARG A 285 3.42 -22.02 9.88
C ARG A 285 3.67 -20.54 10.10
N GLN A 286 4.45 -20.16 11.11
CA GLN A 286 4.76 -18.77 11.43
C GLN A 286 5.95 -18.26 10.62
N ASP A 287 6.77 -19.16 10.06
CA ASP A 287 7.87 -18.79 9.15
C ASP A 287 7.60 -19.40 7.77
N PRO A 288 6.88 -18.68 6.89
CA PRO A 288 6.82 -19.10 5.50
C PRO A 288 8.20 -18.87 4.90
N ALA A 289 9.01 -19.94 4.86
CA ALA A 289 10.22 -19.93 4.08
C ALA A 289 9.95 -19.32 2.69
N PRO A 290 10.84 -18.48 2.18
CA PRO A 290 10.64 -17.87 0.86
C PRO A 290 10.45 -19.00 -0.15
N ASN A 291 9.31 -19.00 -0.84
CA ASN A 291 8.98 -20.00 -1.85
C ASN A 291 9.99 -19.91 -3.01
N ARG A 292 11.12 -20.61 -2.87
CA ARG A 292 12.17 -20.75 -3.89
C ARG A 292 11.77 -21.71 -5.03
N ALA A 293 10.49 -21.97 -5.23
CA ALA A 293 10.01 -22.87 -6.26
C ALA A 293 9.02 -22.17 -7.20
N ALA A 294 9.50 -21.26 -8.02
CA ALA A 294 8.93 -20.93 -9.33
C ALA A 294 10.00 -20.19 -10.15
N ARG A 295 11.00 -20.95 -10.63
CA ARG A 295 11.80 -20.57 -11.79
C ARG A 295 11.10 -21.02 -13.04
#